data_f2698ceb23078a32a3f6533210b1a6db
#
_entry.id   f2698ceb23078a32a3f6533210b1a6db
#
_cell.length_a   1.000
_cell.length_b   1.000
_cell.length_c   1.000
_cell.angle_alpha   90.00
_cell.angle_beta   90.00
_cell.angle_gamma   90.00
#
_symmetry.space_group_name_H-M   'P 1'
#
loop_
_entity.id
_entity.type
_entity.pdbx_description
1 polymer ?
#
loop_
_entity_poly.entity_id
_entity_poly.type
_entity_poly.pdbx_seq_one_letter_code
_entity_poly.pdbx_strand_id
1 'polypeptide(L)'
;LIRVKPLRQQGLTLVELMVAMAISLLITLAAVAALIVSRQGFTALDASSQLRDNGRFAADLLQRLGGQAGYLNVDYVMEEARLYGKPVKVTGKATDPEPSVMGVNNAKRIAGTDFDWGKSDTSDSGSSDILAFRFSPALDFTDSSSTRQTGMIDCSGNPIRDVPSDSTDRSISVLYVAISPTDNEPALFCASGLAG
;
A
#
# COMPACT_ATOMS: atom_id res chain seq x y z
N LEU A 1 -1.07 -20.69 80.16
CA LEU A 1 0.06 -19.91 79.74
C LEU A 1 0.94 -20.76 78.83
N ILE A 2 0.85 -20.57 77.51
CA ILE A 2 1.69 -21.27 76.51
C ILE A 2 3.04 -20.57 76.43
N ARG A 3 4.06 -21.27 76.87
CA ARG A 3 5.45 -20.81 76.82
C ARG A 3 5.98 -21.00 75.39
N VAL A 4 6.05 -19.93 74.59
CA VAL A 4 6.69 -19.95 73.25
C VAL A 4 8.19 -20.02 73.48
N LYS A 5 8.83 -21.10 73.00
CA LYS A 5 10.29 -21.30 73.05
C LYS A 5 10.91 -20.33 72.03
N PRO A 6 11.90 -19.48 72.42
CA PRO A 6 12.60 -18.63 71.48
C PRO A 6 13.40 -19.49 70.50
N LEU A 7 13.10 -19.31 69.21
CA LEU A 7 13.91 -19.89 68.12
C LEU A 7 15.30 -19.24 68.16
N ARG A 8 16.31 -20.09 68.33
CA ARG A 8 17.72 -19.65 68.26
C ARG A 8 17.96 -19.11 66.82
N GLN A 9 18.28 -17.84 66.71
CA GLN A 9 18.77 -17.27 65.46
C GLN A 9 20.21 -17.80 65.27
N GLN A 10 20.42 -18.63 64.25
CA GLN A 10 21.73 -19.01 63.77
C GLN A 10 22.15 -17.96 62.73
N GLY A 11 23.30 -17.36 62.88
CA GLY A 11 23.84 -16.41 61.92
C GLY A 11 24.24 -17.13 60.63
N LEU A 12 23.93 -16.51 59.48
CA LEU A 12 24.35 -16.97 58.16
C LEU A 12 25.90 -16.99 58.06
N THR A 13 26.44 -18.08 57.53
CA THR A 13 27.86 -18.16 57.23
C THR A 13 28.19 -17.34 55.98
N LEU A 14 29.38 -16.79 55.87
CA LEU A 14 29.86 -16.02 54.73
C LEU A 14 29.76 -16.85 53.42
N VAL A 15 30.02 -18.13 53.48
CA VAL A 15 29.92 -19.06 52.34
C VAL A 15 28.48 -19.23 51.87
N GLU A 16 27.51 -19.30 52.77
CA GLU A 16 26.11 -19.42 52.46
C GLU A 16 25.58 -18.17 51.74
N LEU A 17 26.06 -16.99 52.16
CA LEU A 17 25.72 -15.73 51.44
C LEU A 17 26.32 -15.69 50.03
N MET A 18 27.59 -16.13 49.87
CA MET A 18 28.23 -16.18 48.55
C MET A 18 27.52 -17.14 47.59
N VAL A 19 27.08 -18.30 48.04
CA VAL A 19 26.34 -19.28 47.27
C VAL A 19 24.96 -18.73 46.91
N ALA A 20 24.27 -18.09 47.86
CA ALA A 20 22.96 -17.46 47.58
C ALA A 20 23.07 -16.36 46.53
N MET A 21 24.09 -15.51 46.56
CA MET A 21 24.34 -14.48 45.53
C MET A 21 24.65 -15.08 44.17
N ALA A 22 25.44 -16.14 44.10
CA ALA A 22 25.73 -16.82 42.83
C ALA A 22 24.48 -17.44 42.20
N ILE A 23 23.64 -18.09 42.98
CA ILE A 23 22.37 -18.68 42.50
C ILE A 23 21.40 -17.59 42.07
N SER A 24 21.26 -16.50 42.83
CA SER A 24 20.38 -15.40 42.47
C SER A 24 20.80 -14.71 41.15
N LEU A 25 22.11 -14.57 40.90
CA LEU A 25 22.65 -14.05 39.65
C LEU A 25 22.31 -14.95 38.47
N LEU A 26 22.45 -16.26 38.63
CA LEU A 26 22.07 -17.23 37.55
C LEU A 26 20.57 -17.18 37.23
N ILE A 27 19.73 -17.08 38.25
CA ILE A 27 18.28 -16.98 38.07
C ILE A 27 17.92 -15.68 37.35
N THR A 28 18.49 -14.54 37.75
CA THR A 28 18.24 -13.25 37.09
C THR A 28 18.72 -13.24 35.65
N LEU A 29 19.88 -13.83 35.36
CA LEU A 29 20.40 -13.95 33.99
C LEU A 29 19.44 -14.78 33.10
N ALA A 30 18.97 -15.93 33.64
CA ALA A 30 18.01 -16.76 32.91
C ALA A 30 16.67 -16.02 32.65
N ALA A 31 16.17 -15.27 33.62
CA ALA A 31 14.97 -14.47 33.50
C ALA A 31 15.10 -13.35 32.42
N VAL A 32 16.24 -12.65 32.40
CA VAL A 32 16.54 -11.62 31.42
C VAL A 32 16.63 -12.23 29.99
N ALA A 33 17.33 -13.37 29.86
CA ALA A 33 17.42 -14.07 28.58
C ALA A 33 16.04 -14.48 28.03
N ALA A 34 15.17 -15.04 28.90
CA ALA A 34 13.80 -15.39 28.51
C ALA A 34 12.98 -14.17 28.08
N LEU A 35 13.13 -13.03 28.74
CA LEU A 35 12.47 -11.78 28.39
C LEU A 35 12.91 -11.27 27.01
N ILE A 36 14.21 -11.33 26.71
CA ILE A 36 14.74 -10.91 25.39
C ILE A 36 14.16 -11.77 24.27
N VAL A 37 14.18 -13.09 24.44
CA VAL A 37 13.61 -14.03 23.45
C VAL A 37 12.12 -13.78 23.25
N SER A 38 11.38 -13.56 24.35
CA SER A 38 9.95 -13.23 24.28
C SER A 38 9.70 -11.95 23.49
N ARG A 39 10.44 -10.88 23.75
CA ARG A 39 10.30 -9.62 23.01
C ARG A 39 10.62 -9.77 21.53
N GLN A 40 11.67 -10.50 21.17
CA GLN A 40 12.00 -10.78 19.77
C GLN A 40 10.86 -11.54 19.06
N GLY A 41 10.23 -12.48 19.74
CA GLY A 41 9.06 -13.20 19.23
C GLY A 41 7.88 -12.26 18.96
N PHE A 42 7.56 -11.36 19.88
CA PHE A 42 6.49 -10.38 19.69
C PHE A 42 6.74 -9.43 18.54
N THR A 43 7.95 -8.89 18.41
CA THR A 43 8.28 -7.98 17.29
C THR A 43 8.20 -8.69 15.93
N ALA A 44 8.64 -9.95 15.84
CA ALA A 44 8.53 -10.74 14.62
C ALA A 44 7.07 -11.04 14.24
N LEU A 45 6.22 -11.37 15.22
CA LEU A 45 4.79 -11.59 15.00
C LEU A 45 4.07 -10.30 14.57
N ASP A 46 4.38 -9.18 15.20
CA ASP A 46 3.79 -7.89 14.87
C ASP A 46 4.16 -7.47 13.43
N ALA A 47 5.44 -7.56 13.06
CA ALA A 47 5.90 -7.29 11.70
C ALA A 47 5.22 -8.21 10.67
N SER A 48 5.06 -9.50 10.97
CA SER A 48 4.36 -10.45 10.10
C SER A 48 2.87 -10.11 9.95
N SER A 49 2.23 -9.66 11.02
CA SER A 49 0.83 -9.22 10.99
C SER A 49 0.64 -7.98 10.13
N GLN A 50 1.49 -6.96 10.32
CA GLN A 50 1.47 -5.74 9.53
C GLN A 50 1.68 -6.01 8.04
N LEU A 51 2.64 -6.88 7.71
CA LEU A 51 2.88 -7.27 6.31
C LEU A 51 1.65 -7.94 5.68
N ARG A 52 0.98 -8.81 6.45
CA ARG A 52 -0.24 -9.48 5.98
C ARG A 52 -1.39 -8.51 5.77
N ASP A 53 -1.57 -7.55 6.67
CA ASP A 53 -2.64 -6.56 6.59
C ASP A 53 -2.39 -5.59 5.43
N ASN A 54 -1.14 -5.15 5.23
CA ASN A 54 -0.75 -4.35 4.08
C ASN A 54 -0.97 -5.11 2.75
N GLY A 55 -0.64 -6.40 2.72
CA GLY A 55 -0.87 -7.25 1.55
C GLY A 55 -2.36 -7.42 1.22
N ARG A 56 -3.21 -7.57 2.22
CA ARG A 56 -4.67 -7.63 2.03
C ARG A 56 -5.23 -6.33 1.52
N PHE A 57 -4.79 -5.21 2.09
CA PHE A 57 -5.19 -3.88 1.63
C PHE A 57 -4.79 -3.64 0.17
N ALA A 58 -3.55 -3.96 -0.18
CA ALA A 58 -3.07 -3.85 -1.56
C ALA A 58 -3.88 -4.73 -2.52
N ALA A 59 -4.21 -5.96 -2.12
CA ALA A 59 -5.03 -6.87 -2.93
C ALA A 59 -6.46 -6.35 -3.13
N ASP A 60 -7.11 -5.82 -2.09
CA ASP A 60 -8.44 -5.22 -2.18
C ASP A 60 -8.44 -3.98 -3.11
N LEU A 61 -7.41 -3.13 -2.99
CA LEU A 61 -7.24 -1.98 -3.87
C LEU A 61 -7.07 -2.40 -5.33
N LEU A 62 -6.20 -3.37 -5.59
CA LEU A 62 -5.98 -3.91 -6.93
C LEU A 62 -7.24 -4.53 -7.51
N GLN A 63 -8.02 -5.24 -6.71
CA GLN A 63 -9.28 -5.83 -7.13
C GLN A 63 -10.31 -4.75 -7.52
N ARG A 64 -10.41 -3.67 -6.76
CA ARG A 64 -11.30 -2.54 -7.06
C ARG A 64 -10.89 -1.84 -8.35
N LEU A 65 -9.61 -1.49 -8.47
CA LEU A 65 -9.10 -0.84 -9.67
C LEU A 65 -9.20 -1.74 -10.91
N GLY A 66 -8.92 -3.04 -10.75
CA GLY A 66 -9.09 -4.02 -11.81
C GLY A 66 -10.53 -4.16 -12.28
N GLY A 67 -11.49 -4.07 -11.35
CA GLY A 67 -12.92 -4.07 -11.68
C GLY A 67 -13.39 -2.82 -12.45
N GLN A 68 -12.71 -1.69 -12.28
CA GLN A 68 -12.97 -0.45 -13.00
C GLN A 68 -12.21 -0.36 -14.33
N ALA A 69 -11.11 -1.11 -14.45
CA ALA A 69 -10.24 -1.07 -15.62
C ALA A 69 -11.02 -1.44 -16.91
N GLY A 70 -10.83 -0.65 -17.94
CA GLY A 70 -11.50 -0.85 -19.22
C GLY A 70 -12.96 -0.38 -19.26
N TYR A 71 -13.51 0.14 -18.16
CA TYR A 71 -14.83 0.74 -18.21
C TYR A 71 -14.81 1.93 -19.19
N LEU A 72 -15.82 1.97 -20.05
CA LEU A 72 -16.06 3.06 -20.99
C LEU A 72 -17.45 3.63 -20.72
N ASN A 73 -17.54 4.95 -20.54
CA ASN A 73 -18.81 5.61 -20.42
C ASN A 73 -19.45 5.77 -21.81
N VAL A 74 -20.24 4.77 -22.21
CA VAL A 74 -20.88 4.70 -23.53
C VAL A 74 -21.86 5.84 -23.73
N ASP A 75 -22.59 6.25 -22.69
CA ASP A 75 -23.58 7.32 -22.77
C ASP A 75 -22.92 8.67 -23.12
N TYR A 76 -21.77 8.96 -22.51
CA TYR A 76 -20.98 10.15 -22.81
C TYR A 76 -20.44 10.13 -24.25
N VAL A 77 -19.89 9.01 -24.67
CA VAL A 77 -19.37 8.83 -26.05
C VAL A 77 -20.45 8.95 -27.10
N MET A 78 -21.63 8.39 -26.85
CA MET A 78 -22.78 8.46 -27.75
C MET A 78 -23.35 9.88 -27.81
N GLU A 79 -23.42 10.58 -26.68
CA GLU A 79 -23.90 11.97 -26.65
C GLU A 79 -22.94 12.92 -27.38
N GLU A 80 -21.63 12.75 -27.23
CA GLU A 80 -20.63 13.50 -27.99
C GLU A 80 -20.75 13.25 -29.50
N ALA A 81 -20.93 12.00 -29.89
CA ALA A 81 -21.14 11.64 -31.29
C ALA A 81 -22.41 12.29 -31.86
N ARG A 82 -23.51 12.33 -31.09
CA ARG A 82 -24.78 12.92 -31.45
C ARG A 82 -24.71 14.45 -31.59
N LEU A 83 -24.05 15.11 -30.60
CA LEU A 83 -24.02 16.58 -30.55
C LEU A 83 -23.00 17.20 -31.52
N TYR A 84 -21.87 16.54 -31.69
CA TYR A 84 -20.74 17.11 -32.44
C TYR A 84 -20.46 16.37 -33.76
N GLY A 85 -21.24 15.33 -34.12
CA GLY A 85 -21.02 14.53 -35.33
C GLY A 85 -19.65 13.81 -35.33
N LYS A 86 -19.04 13.66 -34.18
CA LYS A 86 -17.75 12.98 -34.06
C LYS A 86 -17.95 11.48 -34.18
N PRO A 87 -17.05 10.76 -34.86
CA PRO A 87 -17.12 9.30 -34.88
C PRO A 87 -16.96 8.75 -33.45
N VAL A 88 -17.79 7.75 -33.10
CA VAL A 88 -17.69 7.05 -31.81
C VAL A 88 -16.33 6.38 -31.74
N LYS A 89 -15.48 6.91 -30.92
CA LYS A 89 -14.16 6.31 -30.60
C LYS A 89 -14.29 5.48 -29.34
N VAL A 90 -14.34 4.20 -29.49
CA VAL A 90 -14.54 3.24 -28.40
C VAL A 90 -13.26 3.01 -27.59
N THR A 91 -12.11 3.36 -28.16
CA THR A 91 -10.81 3.14 -27.53
C THR A 91 -9.86 4.25 -27.94
N GLY A 92 -9.15 4.87 -27.00
CA GLY A 92 -8.03 5.78 -27.15
C GLY A 92 -7.78 6.41 -28.53
N LYS A 93 -6.62 6.94 -28.77
CA LYS A 93 -6.26 7.44 -30.13
C LYS A 93 -6.56 6.38 -31.17
N ALA A 94 -7.32 6.74 -32.20
CA ALA A 94 -7.80 5.80 -33.23
C ALA A 94 -6.68 5.01 -33.94
N THR A 95 -5.44 5.45 -33.81
CA THR A 95 -4.26 4.84 -34.41
C THR A 95 -3.47 3.90 -33.47
N ASP A 96 -3.66 4.03 -32.15
CA ASP A 96 -2.94 3.20 -31.17
C ASP A 96 -3.72 3.20 -29.83
N PRO A 97 -4.69 2.29 -29.68
CA PRO A 97 -5.50 2.22 -28.46
C PRO A 97 -4.61 1.71 -27.32
N GLU A 98 -4.33 2.58 -26.36
CA GLU A 98 -3.61 2.17 -25.16
C GLU A 98 -4.40 1.13 -24.36
N PRO A 99 -3.74 0.07 -23.87
CA PRO A 99 -4.40 -0.98 -23.11
C PRO A 99 -4.99 -0.44 -21.80
N SER A 100 -6.12 -0.99 -21.41
CA SER A 100 -6.80 -0.61 -20.16
C SER A 100 -6.03 -1.06 -18.92
N VAL A 101 -5.25 -2.13 -19.04
CA VAL A 101 -4.31 -2.60 -18.03
C VAL A 101 -2.96 -2.75 -18.70
N MET A 102 -1.96 -2.13 -18.13
CA MET A 102 -0.59 -2.18 -18.63
C MET A 102 0.38 -2.37 -17.46
N GLY A 103 1.34 -3.25 -17.64
CA GLY A 103 2.44 -3.46 -16.70
C GLY A 103 3.77 -3.30 -17.39
N VAL A 104 4.74 -2.77 -16.68
CA VAL A 104 6.14 -2.68 -17.12
C VAL A 104 7.03 -3.20 -16.01
N ASN A 105 7.84 -4.20 -16.35
CA ASN A 105 8.78 -4.78 -15.40
C ASN A 105 9.99 -3.85 -15.26
N ASN A 106 10.43 -3.65 -14.04
CA ASN A 106 11.64 -2.91 -13.71
C ASN A 106 11.71 -1.54 -14.44
N ALA A 107 10.62 -0.78 -14.35
CA ALA A 107 10.50 0.47 -15.10
C ALA A 107 11.27 1.61 -14.43
N LYS A 108 11.89 2.44 -15.25
CA LYS A 108 12.54 3.67 -14.81
C LYS A 108 11.49 4.74 -14.53
N ARG A 109 11.45 5.22 -13.29
CA ARG A 109 10.68 6.41 -12.95
C ARG A 109 11.39 7.67 -13.48
N ILE A 110 10.72 8.38 -14.35
CA ILE A 110 11.08 9.75 -14.69
C ILE A 110 10.50 10.66 -13.60
N ALA A 111 11.13 11.79 -13.30
CA ALA A 111 10.71 12.65 -12.19
C ALA A 111 9.21 13.03 -12.27
N GLY A 112 8.54 12.99 -11.12
CA GLY A 112 7.11 13.32 -11.03
C GLY A 112 6.17 12.13 -11.25
N THR A 113 5.15 12.31 -12.06
CA THR A 113 4.16 11.30 -12.46
C THR A 113 4.50 10.63 -13.80
N ASP A 114 5.55 11.08 -14.47
CA ASP A 114 5.95 10.55 -15.76
C ASP A 114 6.74 9.25 -15.60
N PHE A 115 6.28 8.23 -16.28
CA PHE A 115 6.93 6.93 -16.38
C PHE A 115 7.38 6.70 -17.82
N ASP A 116 8.60 6.23 -18.01
CA ASP A 116 9.01 5.74 -19.32
C ASP A 116 8.49 4.33 -19.55
N TRP A 117 7.31 4.24 -20.13
CA TRP A 117 6.59 2.99 -20.39
C TRP A 117 7.33 2.04 -21.34
N GLY A 118 8.35 2.51 -22.01
CA GLY A 118 9.08 1.75 -23.04
C GLY A 118 10.43 1.21 -22.60
N LYS A 119 10.93 1.57 -21.43
CA LYS A 119 12.28 1.20 -21.01
C LYS A 119 12.29 0.50 -19.67
N SER A 120 12.70 -0.75 -19.71
CA SER A 120 13.16 -1.47 -18.54
C SER A 120 14.52 -0.87 -18.12
N ASP A 121 14.64 -0.41 -16.88
CA ASP A 121 15.92 0.03 -16.35
C ASP A 121 16.71 -1.16 -15.85
N THR A 122 17.72 -1.55 -16.60
CA THR A 122 18.61 -2.66 -16.21
C THR A 122 19.75 -2.22 -15.30
N SER A 123 19.88 -0.91 -15.05
CA SER A 123 21.03 -0.33 -14.35
C SER A 123 20.77 0.07 -12.90
N ASP A 124 19.52 0.12 -12.46
CA ASP A 124 19.20 0.67 -11.14
C ASP A 124 18.61 -0.39 -10.21
N SER A 125 19.30 -0.63 -9.11
CA SER A 125 18.88 -1.56 -8.05
C SER A 125 17.64 -1.10 -7.27
N GLY A 126 16.99 -0.03 -7.70
CA GLY A 126 15.84 0.59 -7.03
C GLY A 126 14.58 0.70 -7.89
N SER A 127 14.60 0.20 -9.13
CA SER A 127 13.41 0.19 -9.99
C SER A 127 12.45 -0.92 -9.59
N SER A 128 11.16 -0.65 -9.68
CA SER A 128 10.10 -1.63 -9.40
C SER A 128 9.23 -1.85 -10.63
N ASP A 129 8.43 -2.90 -10.58
CA ASP A 129 7.37 -3.07 -11.55
C ASP A 129 6.33 -1.97 -11.39
N ILE A 130 5.76 -1.54 -12.52
CA ILE A 130 4.68 -0.55 -12.58
C ILE A 130 3.44 -1.23 -13.12
N LEU A 131 2.30 -0.95 -12.50
CA LEU A 131 1.00 -1.41 -12.94
C LEU A 131 0.07 -0.21 -13.13
N ALA A 132 -0.49 -0.07 -14.31
CA ALA A 132 -1.43 0.99 -14.65
C ALA A 132 -2.80 0.45 -15.02
N PHE A 133 -3.82 1.11 -14.51
CA PHE A 133 -5.23 0.88 -14.84
C PHE A 133 -5.81 2.13 -15.47
N ARG A 134 -6.49 1.98 -16.60
CA ARG A 134 -7.16 3.07 -17.32
C ARG A 134 -8.64 2.78 -17.48
N PHE A 135 -9.45 3.80 -17.28
CA PHE A 135 -10.91 3.71 -17.43
C PHE A 135 -11.51 5.09 -17.72
N SER A 136 -12.67 5.14 -18.36
CA SER A 136 -13.46 6.35 -18.48
C SER A 136 -14.35 6.50 -17.25
N PRO A 137 -14.27 7.58 -16.47
CA PRO A 137 -15.11 7.74 -15.30
C PRO A 137 -16.59 7.82 -15.69
N ALA A 138 -17.44 7.11 -14.96
CA ALA A 138 -18.87 7.22 -15.08
C ALA A 138 -19.32 8.59 -14.54
N LEU A 139 -20.01 9.37 -15.36
CA LEU A 139 -20.61 10.63 -14.92
C LEU A 139 -21.93 10.34 -14.22
N ASP A 140 -22.11 10.85 -13.02
CA ASP A 140 -23.42 10.89 -12.40
C ASP A 140 -24.15 12.15 -12.89
N PHE A 141 -25.14 11.94 -13.77
CA PHE A 141 -25.96 13.02 -14.32
C PHE A 141 -27.06 13.50 -13.36
N THR A 142 -27.17 12.88 -12.19
CA THR A 142 -28.25 13.20 -11.23
C THR A 142 -27.96 14.41 -10.38
N ASP A 143 -26.71 14.87 -10.33
CA ASP A 143 -26.34 16.04 -9.56
C ASP A 143 -26.21 17.28 -10.44
N SER A 144 -27.14 18.21 -10.25
CA SER A 144 -27.12 19.54 -10.89
C SER A 144 -26.05 20.48 -10.30
N SER A 145 -25.30 20.03 -9.30
CA SER A 145 -24.14 20.74 -8.80
C SER A 145 -22.97 20.61 -9.77
N SER A 146 -22.25 21.69 -9.96
CA SER A 146 -21.09 21.77 -10.86
C SER A 146 -19.91 20.86 -10.45
N THR A 147 -20.07 20.08 -9.40
CA THR A 147 -19.09 19.10 -8.92
C THR A 147 -19.57 17.72 -9.31
N ARG A 148 -19.22 17.31 -10.53
CA ARG A 148 -19.52 15.97 -11.02
C ARG A 148 -18.75 14.97 -10.17
N GLN A 149 -19.46 14.18 -9.37
CA GLN A 149 -18.88 13.05 -8.65
C GLN A 149 -19.09 11.79 -9.48
N THR A 150 -18.04 11.06 -9.67
CA THR A 150 -18.14 9.74 -10.26
C THR A 150 -18.15 8.71 -9.12
N GLY A 151 -18.92 7.63 -9.26
CA GLY A 151 -18.89 6.52 -8.31
C GLY A 151 -17.59 5.71 -8.34
N MET A 152 -16.61 6.15 -9.15
CA MET A 152 -15.32 5.51 -9.35
C MET A 152 -14.24 6.19 -8.50
N ILE A 153 -13.28 5.40 -8.09
CA ILE A 153 -12.17 5.84 -7.24
C ILE A 153 -10.84 5.71 -7.97
N ASP A 154 -9.91 6.59 -7.63
CA ASP A 154 -8.51 6.46 -7.99
C ASP A 154 -7.76 5.47 -7.07
N CYS A 155 -6.50 5.23 -7.34
CA CYS A 155 -5.68 4.34 -6.51
C CYS A 155 -5.37 4.89 -5.10
N SER A 156 -5.67 6.14 -4.82
CA SER A 156 -5.62 6.73 -3.48
C SER A 156 -6.94 6.57 -2.72
N GLY A 157 -7.95 5.96 -3.34
CA GLY A 157 -9.29 5.82 -2.77
C GLY A 157 -10.15 7.09 -2.84
N ASN A 158 -9.68 8.13 -3.53
CA ASN A 158 -10.44 9.35 -3.72
C ASN A 158 -11.42 9.22 -4.89
N PRO A 159 -12.60 9.81 -4.81
CA PRO A 159 -13.49 9.88 -5.95
C PRO A 159 -12.84 10.71 -7.07
N ILE A 160 -12.95 10.21 -8.31
CA ILE A 160 -12.40 10.90 -9.47
C ILE A 160 -13.22 12.15 -9.73
N ARG A 161 -12.54 13.29 -9.73
CA ARG A 161 -13.15 14.61 -9.94
C ARG A 161 -12.88 15.17 -11.33
N ASP A 162 -11.74 14.76 -11.91
CA ASP A 162 -11.33 15.21 -13.23
C ASP A 162 -12.06 14.37 -14.28
N VAL A 163 -13.08 14.97 -14.86
CA VAL A 163 -13.81 14.37 -15.96
C VAL A 163 -13.03 14.71 -17.22
N PRO A 164 -12.68 13.70 -18.03
CA PRO A 164 -12.04 13.94 -19.29
C PRO A 164 -12.83 14.93 -20.15
N SER A 165 -12.14 15.87 -20.75
CA SER A 165 -12.74 16.86 -21.64
C SER A 165 -13.05 16.28 -23.03
N ASP A 166 -12.44 15.18 -23.37
CA ASP A 166 -12.61 14.43 -24.61
C ASP A 166 -12.95 12.96 -24.29
N SER A 167 -13.77 12.34 -25.12
CA SER A 167 -14.10 10.90 -25.01
C SER A 167 -12.89 9.98 -25.22
N THR A 168 -11.77 10.52 -25.69
CA THR A 168 -10.51 9.78 -25.85
C THR A 168 -9.64 9.78 -24.60
N ASP A 169 -9.84 10.74 -23.71
CA ASP A 169 -9.09 10.83 -22.47
C ASP A 169 -9.63 9.83 -21.45
N ARG A 170 -8.75 9.19 -20.75
CA ARG A 170 -9.08 8.21 -19.69
C ARG A 170 -8.40 8.57 -18.40
N SER A 171 -9.07 8.33 -17.30
CA SER A 171 -8.42 8.36 -15.99
C SER A 171 -7.42 7.21 -15.88
N ILE A 172 -6.26 7.51 -15.34
CA ILE A 172 -5.19 6.53 -15.10
C ILE A 172 -4.86 6.46 -13.61
N SER A 173 -4.71 5.25 -13.13
CA SER A 173 -4.19 4.95 -11.80
C SER A 173 -2.94 4.08 -11.94
N VAL A 174 -1.82 4.56 -11.43
CA VAL A 174 -0.51 3.90 -11.56
C VAL A 174 -0.03 3.50 -10.19
N LEU A 175 0.30 2.22 -10.03
CA LEU A 175 0.84 1.64 -8.81
C LEU A 175 2.30 1.22 -9.03
N TYR A 176 3.16 1.57 -8.09
CA TYR A 176 4.58 1.23 -8.10
C TYR A 176 5.14 1.17 -6.69
N VAL A 177 6.26 0.48 -6.51
CA VAL A 177 6.98 0.45 -5.24
C VAL A 177 8.17 1.41 -5.31
N ALA A 178 8.35 2.22 -4.28
CA ALA A 178 9.50 3.12 -4.15
C ALA A 178 9.91 3.26 -2.68
N ILE A 179 11.10 3.80 -2.46
CA ILE A 179 11.55 4.10 -1.11
C ILE A 179 10.81 5.33 -0.59
N SER A 180 10.16 5.19 0.54
CA SER A 180 9.45 6.26 1.22
C SER A 180 10.46 7.30 1.76
N PRO A 181 10.25 8.60 1.49
CA PRO A 181 11.12 9.64 2.00
C PRO A 181 11.00 9.86 3.52
N THR A 182 9.99 9.30 4.16
CA THR A 182 9.70 9.50 5.59
C THR A 182 10.46 8.52 6.47
N ASP A 183 10.48 7.25 6.11
CA ASP A 183 11.03 6.14 6.89
C ASP A 183 12.16 5.40 6.18
N ASN A 184 12.42 5.77 4.93
CA ASN A 184 13.44 5.15 4.07
C ASN A 184 13.21 3.64 3.85
N GLU A 185 11.96 3.20 3.90
CA GLU A 185 11.54 1.83 3.64
C GLU A 185 10.77 1.70 2.32
N PRO A 186 10.75 0.52 1.68
CA PRO A 186 9.94 0.28 0.49
C PRO A 186 8.45 0.41 0.81
N ALA A 187 7.72 1.22 0.05
CA ALA A 187 6.29 1.42 0.18
C ALA A 187 5.59 1.36 -1.19
N LEU A 188 4.32 0.98 -1.18
CA LEU A 188 3.47 1.04 -2.37
C LEU A 188 2.99 2.48 -2.56
N PHE A 189 3.30 3.04 -3.71
CA PHE A 189 2.86 4.37 -4.12
C PHE A 189 1.78 4.29 -5.18
N CYS A 190 0.99 5.32 -5.21
CA CYS A 190 -0.06 5.54 -6.17
C CYS A 190 0.12 6.91 -6.83
N ALA A 191 -0.01 6.96 -8.15
CA ALA A 191 -0.16 8.20 -8.92
C ALA A 191 -1.44 8.11 -9.74
N SER A 192 -2.23 9.17 -9.75
CA SER A 192 -3.47 9.24 -10.51
C SER A 192 -3.50 10.51 -11.36
N GLY A 193 -4.17 10.47 -12.50
CA GLY A 193 -4.28 11.58 -13.42
C GLY A 193 -5.15 11.26 -14.63
N LEU A 194 -5.07 12.11 -15.65
CA LEU A 194 -5.65 11.88 -16.95
C LEU A 194 -4.55 11.39 -17.89
N ALA A 195 -4.84 10.32 -18.64
CA ALA A 195 -4.03 9.84 -19.73
C ALA A 195 -4.62 10.39 -21.03
N GLY A 196 -3.97 11.41 -21.55
CA GLY A 196 -4.29 12.04 -22.83
C GLY A 196 -3.21 11.78 -23.88
#